data_b4e730b161f98431e51c4588d79f4bb8
#
_entry.id   b4e730b161f98431e51c4588d79f4bb8
#
_cell.length_a   1.000
_cell.length_b   1.000
_cell.length_c   1.000
_cell.angle_alpha   90.00
_cell.angle_beta   90.00
_cell.angle_gamma   90.00
#
_symmetry.space_group_name_H-M   'P 1'
#
loop_
_entity.id
_entity.type
_entity.pdbx_description
1 polymer ?
#
loop_
_entity_poly.entity_id
_entity_poly.type
_entity_poly.pdbx_seq_one_letter_code
_entity_poly.pdbx_strand_id
1 'polypeptide(L)'
;MRSRTPPPLIAAALVVALCLVAGHPLVAQTQIDSLLDGNSLEDLWVHLNQRDWEDLHTHFQENTYYPADVEWRGVRVRNAAIRVRGVASRNGHKPSFRLDFNRYVTGQTFFGLDALTLDSSWQDPSMITNRLAMLLFRRMGIAAPRVAHVRLFAGAAREYVGVYAVTEEVVESFLRDHFGEDTGYLYEFNHLENDNWGFQDPGPLGWYVPRFSPKTHEFESVAGLYMPIRDLVQRINDAPQSDLESRLGGYLDVNTFITELAVQNFAAQSDGLVGGVGANNFYLYRFAGKNLSVLIPWDQGNAFTASDLPPSYNMNTNVLALKIWNEPKYRAQYLGTLLQIADLVSADGFLLAEAQRDYQQIRDAVYADAFSPYPLTQFEEMHATVQEFIRTRPDTVRQYIAAMQ
;
A
#
# COMPACT_ATOMS: atom_id res chain seq x y z
N MET A 1 -72.40 -40.90 -26.95
CA MET A 1 -71.07 -40.62 -27.52
C MET A 1 -70.53 -39.28 -26.97
N ARG A 2 -69.63 -39.30 -26.05
CA ARG A 2 -69.02 -38.07 -25.45
C ARG A 2 -67.65 -37.91 -26.04
N SER A 3 -67.45 -36.86 -26.82
CA SER A 3 -66.13 -36.47 -27.37
C SER A 3 -65.30 -35.83 -26.27
N ARG A 4 -64.14 -36.41 -26.00
CA ARG A 4 -63.10 -35.81 -25.11
C ARG A 4 -62.14 -34.99 -26.00
N THR A 5 -62.10 -33.70 -25.74
CA THR A 5 -61.04 -32.82 -26.22
C THR A 5 -59.79 -32.95 -25.39
N PRO A 6 -58.56 -32.96 -25.99
CA PRO A 6 -57.32 -33.01 -25.21
C PRO A 6 -56.96 -31.61 -24.69
N PRO A 7 -56.18 -31.52 -23.59
CA PRO A 7 -55.76 -30.25 -23.02
C PRO A 7 -54.63 -29.60 -23.82
N PRO A 8 -54.44 -28.27 -23.75
CA PRO A 8 -53.43 -27.56 -24.49
C PRO A 8 -52.02 -27.78 -23.88
N LEU A 9 -51.06 -28.09 -24.72
CA LEU A 9 -49.66 -28.12 -24.40
C LEU A 9 -49.17 -26.69 -24.15
N ILE A 10 -48.76 -26.43 -22.89
CA ILE A 10 -48.06 -25.21 -22.51
C ILE A 10 -46.59 -25.39 -22.93
N ALA A 11 -46.17 -24.71 -23.98
CA ALA A 11 -44.80 -24.60 -24.40
C ALA A 11 -44.06 -23.66 -23.40
N ALA A 12 -43.23 -24.22 -22.50
CA ALA A 12 -42.34 -23.45 -21.68
C ALA A 12 -41.17 -22.94 -22.55
N ALA A 13 -41.23 -21.64 -22.91
CA ALA A 13 -40.10 -20.98 -23.53
C ALA A 13 -39.02 -20.75 -22.50
N LEU A 14 -37.94 -21.52 -22.59
CA LEU A 14 -36.71 -21.32 -21.79
C LEU A 14 -35.98 -20.11 -22.38
N VAL A 15 -36.09 -18.95 -21.73
CA VAL A 15 -35.27 -17.77 -22.03
C VAL A 15 -33.92 -18.01 -21.42
N VAL A 16 -32.95 -18.49 -22.20
CA VAL A 16 -31.54 -18.49 -21.84
C VAL A 16 -31.05 -17.06 -21.97
N ALA A 17 -31.01 -16.33 -20.84
CA ALA A 17 -30.31 -15.07 -20.75
C ALA A 17 -28.80 -15.34 -20.83
N LEU A 18 -28.21 -15.12 -22.02
CA LEU A 18 -26.80 -15.11 -22.23
C LEU A 18 -26.25 -13.84 -21.55
N CYS A 19 -25.79 -13.97 -20.27
CA CYS A 19 -24.96 -12.96 -19.67
C CYS A 19 -23.60 -13.01 -20.38
N LEU A 20 -23.39 -12.11 -21.33
CA LEU A 20 -22.07 -11.72 -21.79
C LEU A 20 -21.37 -11.02 -20.63
N VAL A 21 -20.82 -11.80 -19.71
CA VAL A 21 -19.84 -11.30 -18.73
C VAL A 21 -18.59 -10.98 -19.55
N ALA A 22 -18.26 -9.70 -19.64
CA ALA A 22 -17.01 -9.25 -20.22
C ALA A 22 -15.84 -9.94 -19.46
N GLY A 23 -15.24 -10.96 -20.08
CA GLY A 23 -14.24 -11.83 -19.49
C GLY A 23 -12.83 -11.21 -19.34
N HIS A 24 -12.73 -9.89 -19.22
CA HIS A 24 -11.46 -9.18 -19.16
C HIS A 24 -10.91 -8.91 -17.73
N PRO A 25 -11.71 -8.68 -16.69
CA PRO A 25 -11.12 -8.35 -15.39
C PRO A 25 -10.48 -9.56 -14.67
N LEU A 26 -11.07 -10.75 -14.78
CA LEU A 26 -10.56 -11.94 -14.07
C LEU A 26 -9.20 -12.45 -14.60
N VAL A 27 -8.93 -12.31 -15.89
CA VAL A 27 -7.64 -12.73 -16.48
C VAL A 27 -6.53 -11.74 -16.14
N ALA A 28 -6.84 -10.44 -16.13
CA ALA A 28 -5.88 -9.40 -15.77
C ALA A 28 -5.51 -9.48 -14.27
N GLN A 29 -6.48 -9.69 -13.39
CA GLN A 29 -6.27 -9.82 -11.96
C GLN A 29 -5.42 -11.05 -11.61
N THR A 30 -5.65 -12.19 -12.23
CA THR A 30 -4.81 -13.39 -12.07
C THR A 30 -3.38 -13.16 -12.56
N GLN A 31 -3.17 -12.35 -13.57
CA GLN A 31 -1.82 -12.00 -14.04
C GLN A 31 -1.08 -11.11 -13.04
N ILE A 32 -1.73 -10.06 -12.51
CA ILE A 32 -1.14 -9.17 -11.52
C ILE A 32 -0.82 -9.94 -10.23
N ASP A 33 -1.74 -10.77 -9.75
CA ASP A 33 -1.54 -11.57 -8.55
C ASP A 33 -0.35 -12.52 -8.70
N SER A 34 -0.22 -13.18 -9.86
CA SER A 34 0.92 -14.06 -10.12
C SER A 34 2.24 -13.30 -10.32
N LEU A 35 2.18 -12.06 -10.83
CA LEU A 35 3.34 -11.22 -11.06
C LEU A 35 3.94 -10.72 -9.73
N LEU A 36 3.07 -10.34 -8.79
CA LEU A 36 3.43 -9.77 -7.49
C LEU A 36 3.20 -10.73 -6.32
N ASP A 37 3.18 -12.06 -6.58
CA ASP A 37 3.00 -13.09 -5.55
C ASP A 37 4.23 -13.27 -4.65
N GLY A 38 5.39 -12.80 -5.10
CA GLY A 38 6.65 -12.93 -4.40
C GLY A 38 7.19 -14.36 -4.34
N ASN A 39 6.71 -15.29 -5.17
CA ASN A 39 7.14 -16.69 -5.16
C ASN A 39 8.50 -16.94 -5.83
N SER A 40 8.96 -16.00 -6.66
CA SER A 40 10.24 -16.10 -7.37
C SER A 40 10.95 -14.76 -7.46
N LEU A 41 12.29 -14.78 -7.38
CA LEU A 41 13.11 -13.60 -7.67
C LEU A 41 13.46 -13.62 -9.16
N GLU A 42 12.89 -12.72 -9.92
CA GLU A 42 13.05 -12.66 -11.38
C GLU A 42 13.80 -11.42 -11.84
N ASP A 43 14.21 -11.43 -13.10
CA ASP A 43 14.89 -10.31 -13.73
C ASP A 43 13.86 -9.33 -14.29
N LEU A 44 13.97 -8.07 -13.90
CA LEU A 44 13.29 -6.94 -14.50
C LEU A 44 14.30 -6.12 -15.29
N TRP A 45 14.01 -5.85 -16.55
CA TRP A 45 14.87 -5.09 -17.44
C TRP A 45 14.26 -3.75 -17.78
N VAL A 46 15.03 -2.67 -17.58
CA VAL A 46 14.65 -1.30 -17.98
C VAL A 46 15.65 -0.79 -19.00
N HIS A 47 15.20 -0.74 -20.26
CA HIS A 47 16.04 -0.34 -21.38
C HIS A 47 15.87 1.14 -21.66
N LEU A 48 16.90 1.93 -21.45
CA LEU A 48 16.95 3.34 -21.80
C LEU A 48 18.36 3.68 -22.30
N ASN A 49 18.50 4.83 -22.94
CA ASN A 49 19.82 5.27 -23.42
C ASN A 49 20.74 5.66 -22.25
N GLN A 50 22.03 5.64 -22.49
CA GLN A 50 23.05 5.86 -21.45
C GLN A 50 22.95 7.25 -20.81
N ARG A 51 22.67 8.28 -21.61
CA ARG A 51 22.56 9.66 -21.11
C ARG A 51 21.39 9.80 -20.13
N ASP A 52 20.20 9.29 -20.49
CA ASP A 52 19.03 9.35 -19.61
C ASP A 52 19.25 8.55 -18.32
N TRP A 53 20.00 7.44 -18.41
CA TRP A 53 20.39 6.65 -17.23
C TRP A 53 21.32 7.45 -16.30
N GLU A 54 22.33 8.11 -16.84
CA GLU A 54 23.24 8.99 -16.10
C GLU A 54 22.49 10.20 -15.50
N ASP A 55 21.55 10.79 -16.24
CA ASP A 55 20.73 11.90 -15.78
C ASP A 55 19.83 11.50 -14.58
N LEU A 56 19.27 10.29 -14.56
CA LEU A 56 18.53 9.78 -13.40
C LEU A 56 19.38 9.73 -12.12
N HIS A 57 20.70 9.50 -12.23
CA HIS A 57 21.61 9.43 -11.10
C HIS A 57 22.19 10.80 -10.71
N THR A 58 22.43 11.67 -11.68
CA THR A 58 23.02 13.01 -11.44
C THR A 58 21.98 14.05 -11.05
N HIS A 59 20.78 13.98 -11.64
CA HIS A 59 19.65 14.87 -11.37
C HIS A 59 18.56 14.20 -10.53
N PHE A 60 18.97 13.31 -9.61
CA PHE A 60 18.07 12.49 -8.80
C PHE A 60 17.06 13.27 -7.94
N GLN A 61 17.29 14.56 -7.71
CA GLN A 61 16.36 15.44 -7.00
C GLN A 61 15.15 15.86 -7.85
N GLU A 62 15.24 15.71 -9.16
CA GLU A 62 14.19 16.13 -10.09
C GLU A 62 13.15 15.03 -10.31
N ASN A 63 11.94 15.44 -10.72
CA ASN A 63 10.86 14.53 -11.12
C ASN A 63 10.79 14.35 -12.65
N THR A 64 11.93 14.48 -13.33
CA THR A 64 12.03 14.39 -14.79
C THR A 64 11.79 12.94 -15.24
N TYR A 65 10.86 12.75 -16.18
CA TYR A 65 10.58 11.46 -16.80
C TYR A 65 11.42 11.27 -18.07
N TYR A 66 11.96 10.07 -18.20
CA TYR A 66 12.70 9.61 -19.36
C TYR A 66 12.00 8.44 -20.04
N PRO A 67 12.04 8.32 -21.38
CA PRO A 67 11.45 7.18 -22.07
C PRO A 67 12.28 5.91 -21.83
N ALA A 68 11.58 4.80 -21.58
CA ALA A 68 12.20 3.50 -21.37
C ALA A 68 11.30 2.39 -21.93
N ASP A 69 11.91 1.26 -22.30
CA ASP A 69 11.19 0.02 -22.51
C ASP A 69 11.37 -0.87 -21.27
N VAL A 70 10.31 -1.52 -20.83
CA VAL A 70 10.33 -2.40 -19.65
C VAL A 70 10.04 -3.83 -20.10
N GLU A 71 10.86 -4.79 -19.62
CA GLU A 71 10.70 -6.20 -19.92
C GLU A 71 10.73 -7.02 -18.63
N TRP A 72 9.70 -7.82 -18.40
CA TRP A 72 9.58 -8.73 -17.28
C TRP A 72 8.85 -10.01 -17.70
N ARG A 73 9.29 -11.17 -17.25
CA ARG A 73 8.70 -12.47 -17.59
C ARG A 73 8.53 -12.69 -19.12
N GLY A 74 9.47 -12.19 -19.90
CA GLY A 74 9.43 -12.31 -21.37
C GLY A 74 8.40 -11.41 -22.07
N VAL A 75 7.66 -10.58 -21.31
CA VAL A 75 6.77 -9.57 -21.86
C VAL A 75 7.47 -8.21 -21.87
N ARG A 76 7.45 -7.51 -22.99
CA ARG A 76 8.05 -6.19 -23.15
C ARG A 76 7.00 -5.15 -23.49
N VAL A 77 6.98 -4.06 -22.71
CA VAL A 77 6.24 -2.84 -23.04
C VAL A 77 7.23 -1.77 -23.48
N ARG A 78 6.90 -1.08 -24.57
CA ARG A 78 7.72 0.00 -25.14
C ARG A 78 7.15 1.35 -24.81
N ASN A 79 7.99 2.38 -24.83
CA ASN A 79 7.61 3.77 -24.57
C ASN A 79 6.93 3.95 -23.21
N ALA A 80 7.32 3.19 -22.20
CA ALA A 80 7.03 3.51 -20.81
C ALA A 80 7.90 4.70 -20.36
N ALA A 81 7.57 5.27 -19.21
CA ALA A 81 8.34 6.33 -18.61
C ALA A 81 9.00 5.87 -17.31
N ILE A 82 10.22 6.35 -17.05
CA ILE A 82 10.93 6.14 -15.78
C ILE A 82 11.33 7.48 -15.19
N ARG A 83 11.20 7.64 -13.88
CA ARG A 83 11.79 8.75 -13.11
C ARG A 83 12.26 8.30 -11.75
N VAL A 84 13.12 9.09 -11.13
CA VAL A 84 13.45 8.91 -9.70
C VAL A 84 12.23 9.29 -8.84
N ARG A 85 12.06 8.59 -7.72
CA ARG A 85 11.01 8.86 -6.72
C ARG A 85 11.58 8.86 -5.29
N GLY A 86 10.70 9.16 -4.33
CA GLY A 86 11.01 9.27 -2.91
C GLY A 86 11.18 10.72 -2.49
N VAL A 87 11.30 10.93 -1.19
CA VAL A 87 11.58 12.22 -0.54
C VAL A 87 12.84 12.05 0.33
N ALA A 88 12.72 11.49 1.52
CA ALA A 88 13.86 11.26 2.44
C ALA A 88 14.85 10.18 1.95
N SER A 89 14.34 9.18 1.20
CA SER A 89 15.16 8.10 0.62
C SER A 89 15.83 8.45 -0.70
N ARG A 90 15.58 9.66 -1.25
CA ARG A 90 16.06 10.06 -2.57
C ARG A 90 17.57 10.24 -2.59
N ASN A 91 18.26 9.51 -3.46
CA ASN A 91 19.71 9.53 -3.60
C ASN A 91 20.14 9.19 -5.03
N GLY A 92 21.38 9.54 -5.39
CA GLY A 92 21.95 9.27 -6.72
C GLY A 92 22.76 7.97 -6.79
N HIS A 93 22.98 7.25 -5.69
CA HIS A 93 23.77 6.02 -5.67
C HIS A 93 22.94 4.79 -6.07
N LYS A 94 21.82 4.60 -5.41
CA LYS A 94 20.82 3.55 -5.70
C LYS A 94 19.42 4.16 -5.61
N PRO A 95 18.98 4.94 -6.61
CA PRO A 95 17.69 5.63 -6.54
C PRO A 95 16.54 4.65 -6.61
N SER A 96 15.43 4.96 -5.92
CA SER A 96 14.13 4.34 -6.18
C SER A 96 13.50 4.96 -7.42
N PHE A 97 12.76 4.16 -8.20
CA PHE A 97 12.16 4.60 -9.46
C PHE A 97 10.65 4.42 -9.47
N ARG A 98 9.99 5.25 -10.27
CA ARG A 98 8.62 5.02 -10.72
C ARG A 98 8.63 4.69 -12.21
N LEU A 99 8.00 3.59 -12.57
CA LEU A 99 7.67 3.22 -13.93
C LEU A 99 6.22 3.62 -14.18
N ASP A 100 5.96 4.34 -15.28
CA ASP A 100 4.64 4.82 -15.69
C ASP A 100 4.40 4.33 -17.12
N PHE A 101 3.44 3.44 -17.28
CA PHE A 101 3.23 2.74 -18.54
C PHE A 101 2.35 3.51 -19.52
N ASN A 102 1.50 4.41 -19.03
CA ASN A 102 0.55 5.14 -19.86
C ASN A 102 0.94 6.60 -20.18
N ARG A 103 2.08 7.06 -19.65
CA ARG A 103 2.50 8.45 -19.77
C ARG A 103 2.73 8.93 -21.20
N TYR A 104 3.36 8.11 -22.04
CA TYR A 104 3.64 8.43 -23.43
C TYR A 104 2.69 7.74 -24.42
N VAL A 105 2.01 6.70 -23.98
CA VAL A 105 1.03 5.94 -24.78
C VAL A 105 -0.25 5.80 -23.97
N THR A 106 -1.24 6.63 -24.28
CA THR A 106 -2.51 6.67 -23.55
C THR A 106 -3.19 5.29 -23.51
N GLY A 107 -3.56 4.86 -22.29
CA GLY A 107 -4.23 3.57 -22.06
C GLY A 107 -3.29 2.36 -22.13
N GLN A 108 -1.97 2.56 -22.26
CA GLN A 108 -1.01 1.46 -22.19
C GLN A 108 -0.87 0.97 -20.75
N THR A 109 -0.90 -0.34 -20.57
CA THR A 109 -0.67 -1.01 -19.29
C THR A 109 0.40 -2.08 -19.43
N PHE A 110 0.97 -2.49 -18.31
CA PHE A 110 1.87 -3.63 -18.21
C PHE A 110 1.28 -4.66 -17.26
N PHE A 111 0.85 -5.83 -17.78
CA PHE A 111 0.05 -6.81 -17.06
C PHE A 111 -1.23 -6.23 -16.41
N GLY A 112 -1.82 -5.20 -17.00
CA GLY A 112 -2.98 -4.49 -16.46
C GLY A 112 -2.68 -3.37 -15.47
N LEU A 113 -1.41 -3.15 -15.12
CA LEU A 113 -0.96 -2.07 -14.23
C LEU A 113 -0.65 -0.80 -15.02
N ASP A 114 -1.08 0.35 -14.50
CA ASP A 114 -0.76 1.66 -15.05
C ASP A 114 0.64 2.12 -14.65
N ALA A 115 1.10 1.73 -13.48
CA ALA A 115 2.42 2.09 -12.95
C ALA A 115 2.95 1.07 -11.93
N LEU A 116 4.27 1.10 -11.69
CA LEU A 116 4.99 0.35 -10.66
C LEU A 116 6.03 1.23 -9.96
N THR A 117 6.22 0.99 -8.68
CA THR A 117 7.38 1.50 -7.95
C THR A 117 8.48 0.44 -7.88
N LEU A 118 9.72 0.85 -8.14
CA LEU A 118 10.92 0.08 -7.84
C LEU A 118 11.60 0.76 -6.64
N ASP A 119 11.43 0.16 -5.47
CA ASP A 119 12.02 0.68 -4.24
C ASP A 119 13.40 0.05 -4.02
N SER A 120 14.42 0.90 -3.86
CA SER A 120 15.80 0.51 -3.60
C SER A 120 16.03 0.01 -2.17
N SER A 121 15.02 0.09 -1.31
CA SER A 121 15.09 -0.21 0.14
C SER A 121 16.17 0.58 0.87
N TRP A 122 16.36 1.86 0.49
CA TRP A 122 17.40 2.74 1.04
C TRP A 122 17.30 2.92 2.57
N GLN A 123 16.15 2.68 3.17
CA GLN A 123 15.90 2.82 4.61
C GLN A 123 15.66 1.47 5.31
N ASP A 124 15.65 0.36 4.57
CA ASP A 124 15.42 -0.99 5.10
C ASP A 124 16.57 -1.93 4.72
N PRO A 125 17.54 -2.16 5.61
CA PRO A 125 18.64 -3.09 5.32
C PRO A 125 18.20 -4.53 5.04
N SER A 126 17.02 -4.95 5.53
CA SER A 126 16.48 -6.28 5.25
C SER A 126 15.80 -6.40 3.89
N MET A 127 15.37 -5.28 3.31
CA MET A 127 14.60 -5.17 2.06
C MET A 127 13.22 -5.85 2.08
N ILE A 128 12.74 -6.39 3.22
CA ILE A 128 11.50 -7.18 3.29
C ILE A 128 10.39 -6.57 4.17
N THR A 129 10.70 -5.55 4.99
CA THR A 129 9.75 -5.01 5.98
C THR A 129 8.48 -4.47 5.32
N ASN A 130 8.61 -3.68 4.24
CA ASN A 130 7.46 -3.15 3.50
C ASN A 130 6.58 -4.29 2.96
N ARG A 131 7.18 -5.33 2.36
CA ARG A 131 6.44 -6.48 1.81
C ARG A 131 5.66 -7.23 2.90
N LEU A 132 6.31 -7.52 4.02
CA LEU A 132 5.69 -8.22 5.15
C LEU A 132 4.53 -7.43 5.77
N ALA A 133 4.71 -6.11 5.94
CA ALA A 133 3.65 -5.25 6.45
C ALA A 133 2.45 -5.20 5.49
N MET A 134 2.68 -4.99 4.20
CA MET A 134 1.60 -4.99 3.18
C MET A 134 0.89 -6.34 3.10
N LEU A 135 1.61 -7.45 3.27
CA LEU A 135 1.00 -8.78 3.36
C LEU A 135 0.08 -8.89 4.60
N LEU A 136 0.53 -8.38 5.74
CA LEU A 136 -0.26 -8.39 6.98
C LEU A 136 -1.55 -7.55 6.83
N PHE A 137 -1.47 -6.37 6.23
CA PHE A 137 -2.65 -5.55 5.91
C PHE A 137 -3.67 -6.34 5.07
N ARG A 138 -3.22 -6.97 3.97
CA ARG A 138 -4.11 -7.76 3.11
C ARG A 138 -4.71 -8.96 3.83
N ARG A 139 -3.96 -9.64 4.69
CA ARG A 139 -4.47 -10.75 5.52
C ARG A 139 -5.52 -10.28 6.51
N MET A 140 -5.49 -9.03 6.93
CA MET A 140 -6.49 -8.40 7.80
C MET A 140 -7.64 -7.74 7.01
N GLY A 141 -7.72 -7.95 5.69
CA GLY A 141 -8.79 -7.44 4.84
C GLY A 141 -8.67 -5.97 4.43
N ILE A 142 -7.52 -5.36 4.64
CA ILE A 142 -7.23 -3.98 4.20
C ILE A 142 -6.68 -4.01 2.77
N ALA A 143 -7.24 -3.17 1.90
CA ALA A 143 -6.69 -2.94 0.57
C ALA A 143 -5.29 -2.33 0.70
N ALA A 144 -4.26 -3.08 0.32
CA ALA A 144 -2.87 -2.68 0.45
C ALA A 144 -2.06 -3.14 -0.77
N PRO A 145 -1.08 -2.35 -1.22
CA PRO A 145 -0.23 -2.68 -2.36
C PRO A 145 0.39 -4.08 -2.28
N ARG A 146 0.45 -4.76 -3.42
CA ARG A 146 1.24 -6.00 -3.57
C ARG A 146 2.70 -5.64 -3.74
N VAL A 147 3.58 -6.43 -3.14
CA VAL A 147 5.03 -6.21 -3.19
C VAL A 147 5.74 -7.53 -3.48
N ALA A 148 6.66 -7.51 -4.44
CA ALA A 148 7.57 -8.62 -4.76
C ALA A 148 9.00 -8.08 -4.90
N HIS A 149 10.00 -8.97 -5.00
CA HIS A 149 11.37 -8.58 -5.26
C HIS A 149 11.80 -8.95 -6.68
N VAL A 150 12.68 -8.14 -7.26
CA VAL A 150 13.30 -8.38 -8.55
C VAL A 150 14.80 -8.10 -8.51
N ARG A 151 15.54 -8.74 -9.41
CA ARG A 151 16.85 -8.29 -9.83
C ARG A 151 16.67 -7.25 -10.92
N LEU A 152 17.03 -6.01 -10.66
CA LEU A 152 16.91 -4.94 -11.65
C LEU A 152 18.15 -4.93 -12.53
N PHE A 153 17.92 -4.90 -13.85
CA PHE A 153 18.91 -4.64 -14.87
C PHE A 153 18.50 -3.39 -15.64
N ALA A 154 19.40 -2.43 -15.79
CA ALA A 154 19.05 -1.16 -16.41
C ALA A 154 20.17 -0.58 -17.28
N GLY A 155 19.85 0.52 -17.97
CA GLY A 155 20.76 1.24 -18.84
C GLY A 155 21.00 0.57 -20.19
N ALA A 156 21.86 1.20 -21.00
CA ALA A 156 22.20 0.72 -22.35
C ALA A 156 23.00 -0.60 -22.32
N ALA A 157 23.86 -0.78 -21.31
CA ALA A 157 24.69 -1.97 -21.13
C ALA A 157 23.97 -3.12 -20.45
N ARG A 158 22.72 -2.92 -19.97
CA ARG A 158 21.92 -3.91 -19.23
C ARG A 158 22.65 -4.43 -17.99
N GLU A 159 23.23 -3.54 -17.23
CA GLU A 159 23.98 -3.86 -16.04
C GLU A 159 23.05 -4.26 -14.88
N TYR A 160 23.50 -5.17 -14.03
CA TYR A 160 22.83 -5.49 -12.80
C TYR A 160 22.94 -4.32 -11.82
N VAL A 161 21.80 -3.76 -11.40
CA VAL A 161 21.72 -2.55 -10.56
C VAL A 161 21.37 -2.91 -9.11
N GLY A 162 21.01 -4.15 -8.86
CA GLY A 162 20.74 -4.65 -7.52
C GLY A 162 19.35 -5.24 -7.35
N VAL A 163 19.03 -5.60 -6.10
CA VAL A 163 17.69 -6.04 -5.70
C VAL A 163 16.82 -4.82 -5.44
N TYR A 164 15.59 -4.85 -5.96
CA TYR A 164 14.56 -3.84 -5.74
C TYR A 164 13.26 -4.49 -5.30
N ALA A 165 12.55 -3.86 -4.36
CA ALA A 165 11.17 -4.20 -4.07
C ALA A 165 10.27 -3.55 -5.12
N VAL A 166 9.53 -4.38 -5.88
CA VAL A 166 8.52 -3.91 -6.83
C VAL A 166 7.21 -3.78 -6.09
N THR A 167 6.70 -2.57 -6.00
CA THR A 167 5.46 -2.24 -5.32
C THR A 167 4.40 -1.78 -6.31
N GLU A 168 3.20 -2.34 -6.20
CA GLU A 168 2.02 -1.87 -6.90
C GLU A 168 1.74 -0.40 -6.54
N GLU A 169 1.60 0.45 -7.55
CA GLU A 169 1.27 1.86 -7.33
C GLU A 169 -0.22 2.01 -6.99
N VAL A 170 -0.53 2.91 -6.06
CA VAL A 170 -1.89 3.31 -5.75
C VAL A 170 -2.34 4.34 -6.78
N VAL A 171 -2.91 3.83 -7.87
CA VAL A 171 -3.41 4.58 -9.03
C VAL A 171 -4.73 3.93 -9.51
N GLU A 172 -5.27 4.35 -10.65
CA GLU A 172 -6.57 3.88 -11.14
C GLU A 172 -6.66 2.35 -11.27
N SER A 173 -5.58 1.67 -11.70
CA SER A 173 -5.57 0.18 -11.77
C SER A 173 -5.74 -0.46 -10.39
N PHE A 174 -5.07 0.06 -9.37
CA PHE A 174 -5.25 -0.38 -7.98
C PHE A 174 -6.69 -0.16 -7.51
N LEU A 175 -7.26 1.02 -7.77
CA LEU A 175 -8.62 1.35 -7.33
C LEU A 175 -9.65 0.43 -7.97
N ARG A 176 -9.54 0.16 -9.28
CA ARG A 176 -10.42 -0.79 -9.98
C ARG A 176 -10.34 -2.19 -9.38
N ASP A 177 -9.13 -2.64 -9.08
CA ASP A 177 -8.85 -3.99 -8.60
C ASP A 177 -9.39 -4.22 -7.19
N HIS A 178 -9.18 -3.27 -6.30
CA HIS A 178 -9.52 -3.41 -4.88
C HIS A 178 -10.90 -2.88 -4.51
N PHE A 179 -11.42 -1.88 -5.23
CA PHE A 179 -12.70 -1.22 -4.88
C PHE A 179 -13.78 -1.35 -5.98
N GLY A 180 -13.41 -1.87 -7.16
CA GLY A 180 -14.34 -2.03 -8.29
C GLY A 180 -14.71 -0.71 -8.99
N GLU A 181 -14.05 0.40 -8.66
CA GLU A 181 -14.22 1.70 -9.29
C GLU A 181 -12.94 2.54 -9.16
N ASP A 182 -12.74 3.51 -10.07
CA ASP A 182 -11.56 4.36 -10.14
C ASP A 182 -11.87 5.85 -10.41
N THR A 183 -13.16 6.19 -10.37
CA THR A 183 -13.66 7.54 -10.70
C THR A 183 -13.79 8.45 -9.48
N GLY A 184 -13.37 7.99 -8.30
CA GLY A 184 -13.32 8.76 -7.07
C GLY A 184 -12.09 9.67 -6.98
N TYR A 185 -11.89 10.26 -5.84
CA TYR A 185 -10.83 11.23 -5.58
C TYR A 185 -9.72 10.58 -4.75
N LEU A 186 -8.58 10.38 -5.38
CA LEU A 186 -7.38 9.80 -4.75
C LEU A 186 -6.38 10.91 -4.41
N TYR A 187 -5.85 10.87 -3.18
CA TYR A 187 -4.82 11.79 -2.72
C TYR A 187 -3.69 11.01 -2.05
N GLU A 188 -2.44 11.36 -2.40
CA GLU A 188 -1.27 10.97 -1.62
C GLU A 188 -1.05 11.99 -0.51
N PHE A 189 -0.91 11.52 0.73
CA PHE A 189 -0.54 12.40 1.83
C PHE A 189 0.97 12.65 1.82
N ASN A 190 1.36 13.93 1.83
CA ASN A 190 2.75 14.37 1.89
C ASN A 190 3.03 14.94 3.29
N HIS A 191 3.86 14.27 4.05
CA HIS A 191 4.42 14.84 5.27
C HIS A 191 5.32 16.03 4.92
N LEU A 192 5.14 17.15 5.61
CA LEU A 192 6.02 18.31 5.51
C LEU A 192 6.90 18.39 6.75
N GLU A 193 8.13 18.85 6.57
CA GLU A 193 9.09 19.00 7.66
C GLU A 193 8.51 19.79 8.84
N ASN A 194 8.69 19.28 10.05
CA ASN A 194 8.17 19.83 11.31
C ASN A 194 6.63 19.82 11.45
N ASP A 195 5.93 18.98 10.70
CA ASP A 195 4.48 18.88 10.71
C ASP A 195 4.02 17.61 11.45
N ASN A 196 3.68 17.73 12.72
CA ASN A 196 3.19 16.62 13.55
C ASN A 196 1.65 16.50 13.47
N TRP A 197 1.10 16.53 12.26
CA TRP A 197 -0.35 16.43 12.09
C TRP A 197 -0.87 15.01 12.35
N GLY A 198 -1.98 14.91 13.06
CA GLY A 198 -2.68 13.66 13.35
C GLY A 198 -4.20 13.87 13.33
N PHE A 199 -4.75 14.37 12.23
CA PHE A 199 -6.17 14.67 12.02
C PHE A 199 -6.71 15.83 12.89
N GLN A 200 -5.87 16.67 13.48
CA GLN A 200 -6.32 17.93 14.06
C GLN A 200 -6.86 18.85 12.95
N ASP A 201 -7.96 19.59 13.23
CA ASP A 201 -8.46 20.57 12.27
C ASP A 201 -7.52 21.79 12.21
N PRO A 202 -6.83 22.02 11.08
CA PRO A 202 -5.95 23.17 10.92
C PRO A 202 -6.70 24.46 10.59
N GLY A 203 -8.01 24.40 10.31
CA GLY A 203 -8.88 25.50 9.95
C GLY A 203 -8.81 25.90 8.47
N PRO A 204 -7.73 26.54 7.96
CA PRO A 204 -7.70 27.09 6.61
C PRO A 204 -7.64 26.01 5.52
N LEU A 205 -8.43 26.15 4.45
CA LEU A 205 -8.42 25.21 3.31
C LEU A 205 -7.05 25.11 2.62
N GLY A 206 -6.32 26.23 2.56
CA GLY A 206 -4.96 26.27 1.96
C GLY A 206 -3.92 25.40 2.69
N TRP A 207 -4.19 25.00 3.93
CA TRP A 207 -3.31 24.09 4.66
C TRP A 207 -3.25 22.69 4.04
N TYR A 208 -4.37 22.23 3.46
CA TYR A 208 -4.48 20.90 2.86
C TYR A 208 -3.74 20.79 1.52
N VAL A 209 -3.62 21.90 0.78
CA VAL A 209 -3.10 21.90 -0.61
C VAL A 209 -1.71 21.28 -0.74
N PRO A 210 -0.69 21.62 0.05
CA PRO A 210 0.63 21.00 -0.07
C PRO A 210 0.72 19.58 0.53
N ARG A 211 -0.29 19.17 1.32
CA ARG A 211 -0.25 17.89 2.07
C ARG A 211 -1.03 16.76 1.42
N PHE A 212 -2.02 17.09 0.60
CA PHE A 212 -2.83 16.10 -0.10
C PHE A 212 -2.69 16.33 -1.60
N SER A 213 -1.72 15.64 -2.21
CA SER A 213 -1.50 15.69 -3.66
C SER A 213 -2.58 14.87 -4.37
N PRO A 214 -3.48 15.50 -5.16
CA PRO A 214 -4.46 14.76 -5.93
C PRO A 214 -3.75 13.90 -6.99
N LYS A 215 -4.21 12.66 -7.15
CA LYS A 215 -3.75 11.71 -8.19
C LYS A 215 -4.84 11.48 -9.24
N THR A 216 -6.07 11.84 -8.92
CA THR A 216 -7.21 11.90 -9.84
C THR A 216 -7.83 13.29 -9.73
N HIS A 217 -8.53 13.75 -10.77
CA HIS A 217 -9.19 15.06 -10.78
C HIS A 217 -8.28 16.28 -10.57
N GLU A 218 -7.00 16.18 -10.91
CA GLU A 218 -5.94 17.16 -10.62
C GLU A 218 -6.26 18.59 -11.10
N PHE A 219 -7.14 18.74 -12.09
CA PHE A 219 -7.50 20.03 -12.69
C PHE A 219 -8.76 20.69 -12.09
N GLU A 220 -9.33 20.09 -11.05
CA GLU A 220 -10.46 20.68 -10.35
C GLU A 220 -10.05 21.89 -9.49
N SER A 221 -11.06 22.66 -9.08
CA SER A 221 -10.82 23.82 -8.20
C SER A 221 -10.30 23.36 -6.82
N VAL A 222 -9.51 24.23 -6.18
CA VAL A 222 -9.04 24.02 -4.79
C VAL A 222 -10.20 23.70 -3.84
N ALA A 223 -11.35 24.36 -4.00
CA ALA A 223 -12.53 24.09 -3.19
C ALA A 223 -13.10 22.68 -3.48
N GLY A 224 -13.20 22.29 -4.73
CA GLY A 224 -13.68 20.94 -5.13
C GLY A 224 -12.81 19.82 -4.57
N LEU A 225 -11.49 20.00 -4.63
CA LEU A 225 -10.53 19.01 -4.15
C LEU A 225 -10.49 18.93 -2.61
N TYR A 226 -10.38 20.04 -1.91
CA TYR A 226 -9.98 20.04 -0.49
C TYR A 226 -11.10 20.31 0.52
N MET A 227 -12.26 20.86 0.09
CA MET A 227 -13.39 21.01 1.04
C MET A 227 -13.88 19.67 1.60
N PRO A 228 -13.98 18.58 0.79
CA PRO A 228 -14.39 17.28 1.34
C PRO A 228 -13.39 16.71 2.36
N ILE A 229 -12.07 16.94 2.17
CA ILE A 229 -11.03 16.52 3.13
C ILE A 229 -11.18 17.32 4.43
N ARG A 230 -11.33 18.64 4.33
CA ARG A 230 -11.57 19.47 5.50
C ARG A 230 -12.84 19.07 6.26
N ASP A 231 -13.95 18.81 5.55
CA ASP A 231 -15.20 18.36 6.16
C ASP A 231 -15.02 17.04 6.91
N LEU A 232 -14.30 16.08 6.34
CA LEU A 232 -13.92 14.84 7.01
C LEU A 232 -13.12 15.11 8.31
N VAL A 233 -12.09 15.95 8.24
CA VAL A 233 -11.24 16.28 9.39
C VAL A 233 -12.04 17.01 10.48
N GLN A 234 -12.89 17.98 10.11
CA GLN A 234 -13.78 18.67 11.06
C GLN A 234 -14.71 17.68 11.75
N ARG A 235 -15.32 16.75 11.01
CA ARG A 235 -16.18 15.72 11.59
C ARG A 235 -15.43 14.80 12.54
N ILE A 236 -14.19 14.43 12.22
CA ILE A 236 -13.33 13.66 13.15
C ILE A 236 -13.12 14.44 14.45
N ASN A 237 -12.89 15.77 14.39
CA ASN A 237 -12.70 16.59 15.56
C ASN A 237 -13.98 16.79 16.37
N ASP A 238 -15.11 17.02 15.72
CA ASP A 238 -16.39 17.33 16.34
C ASP A 238 -17.12 16.09 16.86
N ALA A 239 -16.87 14.91 16.29
CA ALA A 239 -17.57 13.67 16.68
C ALA A 239 -17.32 13.34 18.16
N PRO A 240 -18.38 13.12 18.98
CA PRO A 240 -18.20 12.57 20.31
C PRO A 240 -17.54 11.18 20.23
N GLN A 241 -16.59 10.89 21.11
CA GLN A 241 -15.89 9.59 21.11
C GLN A 241 -16.84 8.40 21.31
N SER A 242 -17.97 8.59 22.01
CA SER A 242 -18.99 7.56 22.23
C SER A 242 -19.83 7.22 20.99
N ASP A 243 -19.76 8.00 19.90
CA ASP A 243 -20.65 7.91 18.73
C ASP A 243 -19.90 8.07 17.37
N LEU A 244 -18.68 7.56 17.30
CA LEU A 244 -17.83 7.70 16.09
C LEU A 244 -18.46 7.06 14.86
N GLU A 245 -19.00 5.84 14.97
CA GLU A 245 -19.59 5.12 13.82
C GLU A 245 -20.78 5.88 13.21
N SER A 246 -21.69 6.41 14.04
CA SER A 246 -22.86 7.14 13.57
C SER A 246 -22.47 8.47 12.93
N ARG A 247 -21.46 9.16 13.49
CA ARG A 247 -21.02 10.48 13.03
C ARG A 247 -20.08 10.43 11.82
N LEU A 248 -19.26 9.39 11.75
CA LEU A 248 -18.23 9.26 10.71
C LEU A 248 -18.60 8.24 9.63
N GLY A 249 -19.53 7.29 9.86
CA GLY A 249 -19.77 6.15 8.97
C GLY A 249 -20.14 6.51 7.52
N GLY A 250 -20.62 7.72 7.25
CA GLY A 250 -20.83 8.25 5.90
C GLY A 250 -19.58 8.93 5.28
N TYR A 251 -18.50 9.06 6.04
CA TYR A 251 -17.29 9.82 5.68
C TYR A 251 -16.00 8.99 5.81
N LEU A 252 -15.93 8.12 6.82
CA LEU A 252 -14.81 7.22 7.06
C LEU A 252 -15.34 5.94 7.72
N ASP A 253 -14.88 4.79 7.24
CA ASP A 253 -15.13 3.52 7.91
C ASP A 253 -14.24 3.40 9.15
N VAL A 254 -14.84 3.62 10.32
CA VAL A 254 -14.14 3.58 11.62
C VAL A 254 -13.58 2.18 11.91
N ASN A 255 -14.26 1.11 11.47
CA ASN A 255 -13.80 -0.26 11.71
C ASN A 255 -12.55 -0.58 10.89
N THR A 256 -12.54 -0.14 9.63
CA THR A 256 -11.35 -0.24 8.77
C THR A 256 -10.19 0.55 9.37
N PHE A 257 -10.43 1.78 9.84
CA PHE A 257 -9.39 2.59 10.49
C PHE A 257 -8.84 1.91 11.75
N ILE A 258 -9.68 1.32 12.60
CA ILE A 258 -9.24 0.55 13.78
C ILE A 258 -8.34 -0.62 13.37
N THR A 259 -8.72 -1.33 12.30
CA THR A 259 -7.93 -2.45 11.80
C THR A 259 -6.57 -1.98 11.27
N GLU A 260 -6.52 -0.90 10.49
CA GLU A 260 -5.26 -0.32 10.03
C GLU A 260 -4.35 0.10 11.19
N LEU A 261 -4.92 0.80 12.17
CA LEU A 261 -4.20 1.23 13.37
C LEU A 261 -3.63 0.02 14.14
N ALA A 262 -4.40 -1.07 14.25
CA ALA A 262 -3.96 -2.30 14.92
C ALA A 262 -2.83 -3.00 14.14
N VAL A 263 -2.92 -3.07 12.80
CA VAL A 263 -1.85 -3.66 11.97
C VAL A 263 -0.57 -2.85 12.10
N GLN A 264 -0.63 -1.52 12.03
CA GLN A 264 0.54 -0.65 12.19
C GLN A 264 1.17 -0.78 13.59
N ASN A 265 0.36 -0.83 14.65
CA ASN A 265 0.87 -1.03 15.99
C ASN A 265 1.49 -2.43 16.15
N PHE A 266 0.83 -3.49 15.65
CA PHE A 266 1.40 -4.84 15.70
C PHE A 266 2.73 -4.92 14.98
N ALA A 267 2.83 -4.36 13.78
CA ALA A 267 4.07 -4.29 13.01
C ALA A 267 5.11 -3.31 13.60
N ALA A 268 4.77 -2.58 14.66
CA ALA A 268 5.58 -1.52 15.25
C ALA A 268 6.04 -0.47 14.21
N GLN A 269 5.13 -0.06 13.32
CA GLN A 269 5.41 0.97 12.32
C GLN A 269 5.65 2.31 13.01
N SER A 270 6.89 2.81 12.90
CA SER A 270 7.30 4.06 13.57
C SER A 270 6.96 5.33 12.80
N ASP A 271 6.53 5.19 11.52
CA ASP A 271 6.27 6.28 10.59
C ASP A 271 4.90 6.12 9.90
N GLY A 272 3.87 5.75 10.66
CA GLY A 272 2.51 5.52 10.19
C GLY A 272 1.49 6.51 10.75
N LEU A 273 0.23 6.07 10.94
CA LEU A 273 -0.90 6.92 11.40
C LEU A 273 -0.70 7.53 12.80
N VAL A 274 0.10 6.87 13.64
CA VAL A 274 0.52 7.33 14.98
C VAL A 274 2.04 7.33 15.10
N GLY A 275 2.73 7.61 14.01
CA GLY A 275 4.20 7.64 13.95
C GLY A 275 4.83 8.78 14.74
N GLY A 276 6.16 8.79 14.80
CA GLY A 276 6.94 9.80 15.52
C GLY A 276 6.83 11.21 14.94
N VAL A 277 6.41 11.34 13.68
CA VAL A 277 6.23 12.61 12.95
C VAL A 277 4.76 12.96 12.72
N GLY A 278 3.83 12.31 13.42
CA GLY A 278 2.39 12.43 13.17
C GLY A 278 1.89 11.39 12.18
N ALA A 279 0.70 11.62 11.60
CA ALA A 279 0.14 10.75 10.58
C ALA A 279 0.91 10.88 9.27
N ASN A 280 1.39 9.75 8.74
CA ASN A 280 2.18 9.67 7.51
C ASN A 280 1.93 8.35 6.77
N ASN A 281 2.45 8.25 5.55
CA ASN A 281 2.50 7.02 4.77
C ASN A 281 1.12 6.39 4.49
N PHE A 282 0.21 7.19 3.93
CA PHE A 282 -1.10 6.72 3.48
C PHE A 282 -1.59 7.51 2.26
N TYR A 283 -2.49 6.87 1.49
CA TYR A 283 -3.37 7.55 0.54
C TYR A 283 -4.76 7.70 1.14
N LEU A 284 -5.46 8.76 0.75
CA LEU A 284 -6.87 8.96 1.04
C LEU A 284 -7.66 8.79 -0.26
N TYR A 285 -8.59 7.84 -0.29
CA TYR A 285 -9.49 7.65 -1.42
C TYR A 285 -10.93 7.94 -1.02
N ARG A 286 -11.54 8.94 -1.66
CA ARG A 286 -12.97 9.27 -1.51
C ARG A 286 -13.73 8.71 -2.70
N PHE A 287 -14.67 7.81 -2.45
CA PHE A 287 -15.46 7.13 -3.47
C PHE A 287 -16.30 8.10 -4.31
N ALA A 288 -16.46 7.78 -5.60
CA ALA A 288 -17.26 8.57 -6.52
C ALA A 288 -18.70 8.73 -6.02
N GLY A 289 -19.22 9.97 -6.08
CA GLY A 289 -20.58 10.29 -5.65
C GLY A 289 -20.88 10.09 -4.16
N LYS A 290 -19.88 9.83 -3.33
CA LYS A 290 -20.02 9.63 -1.89
C LYS A 290 -19.10 10.58 -1.11
N ASN A 291 -19.41 10.79 0.18
CA ASN A 291 -18.48 11.42 1.10
C ASN A 291 -17.56 10.41 1.78
N LEU A 292 -17.87 9.13 1.63
CA LEU A 292 -17.11 8.03 2.23
C LEU A 292 -15.70 7.99 1.66
N SER A 293 -14.72 7.96 2.56
CA SER A 293 -13.31 7.81 2.25
C SER A 293 -12.74 6.59 2.97
N VAL A 294 -11.67 6.05 2.41
CA VAL A 294 -10.81 5.03 3.02
C VAL A 294 -9.38 5.50 3.00
N LEU A 295 -8.60 5.06 3.98
CA LEU A 295 -7.15 5.16 3.93
C LEU A 295 -6.59 3.93 3.22
N ILE A 296 -5.47 4.09 2.54
CA ILE A 296 -4.75 3.00 1.89
C ILE A 296 -3.31 3.09 2.39
N PRO A 297 -2.78 2.06 3.08
CA PRO A 297 -1.43 2.11 3.63
C PRO A 297 -0.38 2.20 2.51
N TRP A 298 0.65 2.98 2.77
CA TRP A 298 1.77 3.20 1.88
C TRP A 298 3.07 3.19 2.66
N ASP A 299 4.20 2.81 2.05
CA ASP A 299 5.56 2.90 2.59
C ASP A 299 5.68 2.44 4.05
N GLN A 300 5.59 1.13 4.27
CA GLN A 300 5.67 0.51 5.59
C GLN A 300 7.09 -0.01 5.90
N GLY A 301 8.11 0.59 5.29
CA GLY A 301 9.52 0.17 5.44
C GLY A 301 10.09 0.32 6.84
N ASN A 302 9.51 1.17 7.68
CA ASN A 302 9.96 1.42 9.06
C ASN A 302 9.26 0.53 10.11
N ALA A 303 8.97 -0.71 9.76
CA ALA A 303 8.27 -1.69 10.60
C ALA A 303 9.21 -2.79 11.15
N PHE A 304 8.72 -3.63 12.06
CA PHE A 304 9.34 -4.84 12.60
C PHE A 304 10.67 -4.63 13.38
N THR A 305 10.84 -3.48 14.01
CA THR A 305 12.09 -3.17 14.74
C THR A 305 11.94 -3.13 16.26
N ALA A 306 10.77 -2.76 16.79
CA ALA A 306 10.50 -2.56 18.22
C ALA A 306 9.43 -3.55 18.71
N SER A 307 9.82 -4.77 19.08
CA SER A 307 8.87 -5.82 19.49
C SER A 307 8.16 -5.52 20.81
N ASP A 308 8.66 -4.60 21.61
CA ASP A 308 8.14 -4.16 22.90
C ASP A 308 7.18 -2.95 22.82
N LEU A 309 6.83 -2.49 21.63
CA LEU A 309 5.93 -1.35 21.45
C LEU A 309 4.55 -1.59 22.08
N PRO A 310 4.08 -0.73 23.02
CA PRO A 310 2.81 -0.96 23.70
C PRO A 310 1.61 -0.66 22.78
N PRO A 311 0.42 -1.27 23.02
CA PRO A 311 -0.81 -0.95 22.27
C PRO A 311 -1.23 0.53 22.34
N SER A 312 -0.82 1.24 23.39
CA SER A 312 -1.12 2.66 23.60
C SER A 312 -0.13 3.62 22.92
N TYR A 313 0.85 3.09 22.18
CA TYR A 313 1.92 3.92 21.58
C TYR A 313 1.34 5.05 20.75
N ASN A 314 1.74 6.26 21.07
CA ASN A 314 1.40 7.51 20.38
C ASN A 314 -0.09 7.75 20.07
N MET A 315 -1.03 7.07 20.74
CA MET A 315 -2.47 7.29 20.50
C MET A 315 -2.89 8.76 20.67
N ASN A 316 -2.17 9.51 21.51
CA ASN A 316 -2.43 10.94 21.77
C ASN A 316 -1.94 11.88 20.65
N THR A 317 -1.19 11.41 19.67
CA THR A 317 -0.71 12.24 18.54
C THR A 317 -1.73 12.34 17.41
N ASN A 318 -2.75 11.47 17.43
CA ASN A 318 -3.80 11.40 16.40
C ASN A 318 -5.18 11.50 17.04
N VAL A 319 -5.99 12.48 16.60
CA VAL A 319 -7.30 12.76 17.20
C VAL A 319 -8.24 11.55 17.14
N LEU A 320 -8.29 10.84 16.02
CA LEU A 320 -9.18 9.69 15.89
C LEU A 320 -8.67 8.50 16.69
N ALA A 321 -7.35 8.24 16.67
CA ALA A 321 -6.74 7.18 17.47
C ALA A 321 -6.95 7.42 18.98
N LEU A 322 -6.82 8.67 19.45
CA LEU A 322 -7.08 9.03 20.84
C LEU A 322 -8.54 8.81 21.23
N LYS A 323 -9.50 9.15 20.36
CA LYS A 323 -10.93 8.90 20.60
C LYS A 323 -11.23 7.40 20.67
N ILE A 324 -10.64 6.61 19.80
CA ILE A 324 -10.75 5.13 19.82
C ILE A 324 -10.17 4.58 21.13
N TRP A 325 -9.00 5.05 21.54
CA TRP A 325 -8.35 4.60 22.77
C TRP A 325 -9.13 4.95 24.04
N ASN A 326 -9.72 6.14 24.09
CA ASN A 326 -10.44 6.62 25.28
C ASN A 326 -11.87 6.05 25.42
N GLU A 327 -12.49 5.59 24.34
CA GLU A 327 -13.82 4.99 24.38
C GLU A 327 -13.75 3.48 24.60
N PRO A 328 -14.29 2.94 25.70
CA PRO A 328 -14.16 1.53 26.05
C PRO A 328 -14.58 0.55 24.95
N LYS A 329 -15.66 0.86 24.20
CA LYS A 329 -16.15 0.04 23.09
C LYS A 329 -15.10 -0.09 21.99
N TYR A 330 -14.55 1.03 21.50
CA TYR A 330 -13.62 1.04 20.38
C TYR A 330 -12.23 0.58 20.82
N ARG A 331 -11.83 0.88 22.06
CA ARG A 331 -10.60 0.33 22.64
C ARG A 331 -10.66 -1.19 22.73
N ALA A 332 -11.79 -1.75 23.19
CA ALA A 332 -11.96 -3.20 23.22
C ALA A 332 -11.87 -3.83 21.82
N GLN A 333 -12.47 -3.19 20.82
CA GLN A 333 -12.37 -3.62 19.42
C GLN A 333 -10.92 -3.57 18.91
N TYR A 334 -10.21 -2.47 19.14
CA TYR A 334 -8.81 -2.30 18.77
C TYR A 334 -7.91 -3.37 19.41
N LEU A 335 -8.03 -3.57 20.73
CA LEU A 335 -7.27 -4.59 21.46
C LEU A 335 -7.65 -6.02 21.00
N GLY A 336 -8.93 -6.26 20.71
CA GLY A 336 -9.40 -7.52 20.12
C GLY A 336 -8.80 -7.77 18.74
N THR A 337 -8.67 -6.73 17.90
CA THR A 337 -8.01 -6.83 16.59
C THR A 337 -6.52 -7.12 16.74
N LEU A 338 -5.83 -6.50 17.71
CA LEU A 338 -4.42 -6.83 18.01
C LEU A 338 -4.25 -8.31 18.43
N LEU A 339 -5.14 -8.85 19.26
CA LEU A 339 -5.13 -10.27 19.63
C LEU A 339 -5.39 -11.16 18.41
N GLN A 340 -6.33 -10.79 17.54
CA GLN A 340 -6.61 -11.51 16.31
C GLN A 340 -5.36 -11.56 15.39
N ILE A 341 -4.63 -10.46 15.27
CA ILE A 341 -3.35 -10.42 14.51
C ILE A 341 -2.31 -11.32 15.18
N ALA A 342 -2.18 -11.25 16.50
CA ALA A 342 -1.26 -12.08 17.25
C ALA A 342 -1.55 -13.58 17.06
N ASP A 343 -2.84 -13.96 17.07
CA ASP A 343 -3.27 -15.33 16.83
C ASP A 343 -3.03 -15.75 15.39
N LEU A 344 -3.34 -14.90 14.41
CA LEU A 344 -3.08 -15.13 12.99
C LEU A 344 -1.58 -15.38 12.73
N VAL A 345 -0.70 -14.57 13.31
CA VAL A 345 0.75 -14.70 13.11
C VAL A 345 1.31 -15.95 13.81
N SER A 346 0.74 -16.33 14.97
CA SER A 346 1.22 -17.49 15.75
C SER A 346 0.70 -18.83 15.24
N ALA A 347 -0.53 -18.89 14.70
CA ALA A 347 -1.23 -20.14 14.46
C ALA A 347 -0.60 -21.02 13.37
N ASP A 348 -0.23 -20.42 12.25
CA ASP A 348 0.34 -21.13 11.09
C ASP A 348 1.77 -20.67 10.76
N GLY A 349 2.29 -19.67 11.49
CA GLY A 349 3.64 -19.15 11.31
C GLY A 349 3.88 -18.50 9.94
N PHE A 350 2.78 -18.11 9.22
CA PHE A 350 2.88 -17.65 7.84
C PHE A 350 3.84 -16.48 7.67
N LEU A 351 3.80 -15.49 8.58
CA LEU A 351 4.61 -14.29 8.46
C LEU A 351 6.11 -14.59 8.61
N LEU A 352 6.46 -15.53 9.52
CA LEU A 352 7.82 -16.00 9.68
C LEU A 352 8.28 -16.81 8.47
N ALA A 353 7.41 -17.67 7.92
CA ALA A 353 7.72 -18.43 6.71
C ALA A 353 7.94 -17.51 5.50
N GLU A 354 7.15 -16.44 5.37
CA GLU A 354 7.33 -15.41 4.35
C GLU A 354 8.66 -14.67 4.52
N ALA A 355 9.00 -14.25 5.73
CA ALA A 355 10.27 -13.58 6.01
C ALA A 355 11.48 -14.48 5.69
N GLN A 356 11.41 -15.77 6.02
CA GLN A 356 12.45 -16.74 5.71
C GLN A 356 12.55 -17.02 4.21
N ARG A 357 11.41 -17.12 3.52
CA ARG A 357 11.38 -17.29 2.08
C ARG A 357 12.00 -16.10 1.36
N ASP A 358 11.61 -14.88 1.72
CA ASP A 358 12.14 -13.67 1.12
C ASP A 358 13.66 -13.57 1.31
N TYR A 359 14.14 -13.83 2.54
CA TYR A 359 15.56 -13.87 2.82
C TYR A 359 16.32 -14.86 1.90
N GLN A 360 15.83 -16.09 1.80
CA GLN A 360 16.46 -17.12 0.96
C GLN A 360 16.44 -16.73 -0.52
N GLN A 361 15.38 -16.07 -0.95
CA GLN A 361 15.18 -15.67 -2.33
C GLN A 361 16.14 -14.54 -2.76
N ILE A 362 16.30 -13.51 -1.91
CA ILE A 362 17.05 -12.30 -2.29
C ILE A 362 18.53 -12.36 -1.90
N ARG A 363 18.91 -13.22 -0.95
CA ARG A 363 20.22 -13.23 -0.31
C ARG A 363 21.39 -13.20 -1.31
N ASP A 364 21.44 -14.17 -2.22
CA ASP A 364 22.55 -14.27 -3.16
C ASP A 364 22.62 -13.08 -4.13
N ALA A 365 21.46 -12.54 -4.49
CA ALA A 365 21.36 -11.37 -5.35
C ALA A 365 21.81 -10.08 -4.60
N VAL A 366 21.48 -9.96 -3.30
CA VAL A 366 21.98 -8.87 -2.46
C VAL A 366 23.48 -8.96 -2.27
N TYR A 367 24.02 -10.16 -2.13
CA TYR A 367 25.49 -10.37 -2.05
C TYR A 367 26.22 -9.96 -3.33
N ALA A 368 25.55 -10.01 -4.47
CA ALA A 368 26.08 -9.57 -5.76
C ALA A 368 25.77 -8.09 -6.07
N ASP A 369 25.01 -7.39 -5.22
CA ASP A 369 24.58 -6.01 -5.43
C ASP A 369 25.68 -5.02 -5.03
N ALA A 370 26.44 -4.55 -6.01
CA ALA A 370 27.50 -3.57 -5.82
C ALA A 370 27.00 -2.16 -5.39
N PHE A 371 25.70 -1.90 -5.55
CA PHE A 371 25.05 -0.62 -5.19
C PHE A 371 24.31 -0.69 -3.86
N SER A 372 24.37 -1.81 -3.13
CA SER A 372 23.75 -1.91 -1.81
C SER A 372 24.26 -0.81 -0.89
N PRO A 373 23.36 -0.02 -0.24
CA PRO A 373 23.77 1.04 0.67
C PRO A 373 24.28 0.50 2.01
N TYR A 374 24.11 -0.80 2.26
CA TYR A 374 24.43 -1.44 3.54
C TYR A 374 25.49 -2.52 3.40
N PRO A 375 26.37 -2.68 4.40
CA PRO A 375 27.22 -3.84 4.48
C PRO A 375 26.38 -5.13 4.65
N LEU A 376 26.88 -6.24 4.13
CA LEU A 376 26.19 -7.54 4.20
C LEU A 376 25.92 -7.99 5.64
N THR A 377 26.76 -7.62 6.60
CA THR A 377 26.52 -7.89 8.02
C THR A 377 25.23 -7.23 8.52
N GLN A 378 24.96 -6.00 8.09
CA GLN A 378 23.75 -5.29 8.48
C GLN A 378 22.48 -5.91 7.83
N PHE A 379 22.58 -6.39 6.60
CA PHE A 379 21.51 -7.17 5.96
C PHE A 379 21.19 -8.43 6.78
N GLU A 380 22.21 -9.22 7.17
CA GLU A 380 22.02 -10.44 7.97
C GLU A 380 21.44 -10.14 9.37
N GLU A 381 21.96 -9.13 10.04
CA GLU A 381 21.49 -8.69 11.37
C GLU A 381 20.03 -8.22 11.33
N MET A 382 19.65 -7.45 10.30
CA MET A 382 18.28 -6.97 10.19
C MET A 382 17.30 -8.09 9.88
N HIS A 383 17.67 -9.06 9.04
CA HIS A 383 16.84 -10.26 8.85
C HIS A 383 16.65 -11.06 10.13
N ALA A 384 17.70 -11.23 10.94
CA ALA A 384 17.59 -11.88 12.25
C ALA A 384 16.66 -11.09 13.19
N THR A 385 16.75 -9.76 13.18
CA THR A 385 15.90 -8.85 13.97
C THR A 385 14.43 -8.97 13.57
N VAL A 386 14.12 -8.93 12.27
CA VAL A 386 12.75 -9.07 11.75
C VAL A 386 12.17 -10.44 12.12
N GLN A 387 12.93 -11.52 11.97
CA GLN A 387 12.46 -12.85 12.33
C GLN A 387 12.23 -12.99 13.84
N GLU A 388 13.09 -12.43 14.68
CA GLU A 388 12.92 -12.44 16.14
C GLU A 388 11.73 -11.60 16.56
N PHE A 389 11.55 -10.43 15.95
CA PHE A 389 10.33 -9.63 16.12
C PHE A 389 9.07 -10.46 15.86
N ILE A 390 8.99 -11.13 14.73
CA ILE A 390 7.82 -11.94 14.34
C ILE A 390 7.57 -13.07 15.35
N ARG A 391 8.61 -13.69 15.91
CA ARG A 391 8.47 -14.75 16.91
C ARG A 391 7.96 -14.23 18.25
N THR A 392 8.42 -13.06 18.69
CA THR A 392 8.19 -12.56 20.06
C THR A 392 6.99 -11.62 20.17
N ARG A 393 6.68 -10.87 19.10
CA ARG A 393 5.63 -9.85 19.10
C ARG A 393 4.24 -10.34 19.51
N PRO A 394 3.76 -11.52 19.06
CA PRO A 394 2.46 -12.03 19.47
C PRO A 394 2.31 -12.17 20.99
N ASP A 395 3.31 -12.71 21.65
CA ASP A 395 3.29 -12.88 23.11
C ASP A 395 3.42 -11.57 23.86
N THR A 396 4.24 -10.65 23.35
CA THR A 396 4.36 -9.29 23.89
C THR A 396 3.03 -8.56 23.87
N VAL A 397 2.30 -8.62 22.74
CA VAL A 397 0.95 -8.02 22.60
C VAL A 397 -0.03 -8.63 23.59
N ARG A 398 -0.05 -9.97 23.73
CA ARG A 398 -0.92 -10.67 24.71
C ARG A 398 -0.61 -10.25 26.14
N GLN A 399 0.66 -10.15 26.50
CA GLN A 399 1.08 -9.72 27.85
C GLN A 399 0.66 -8.29 28.15
N TYR A 400 0.85 -7.34 27.23
CA TYR A 400 0.37 -5.98 27.42
C TYR A 400 -1.15 -5.90 27.60
N ILE A 401 -1.92 -6.62 26.78
CA ILE A 401 -3.39 -6.60 26.87
C ILE A 401 -3.87 -7.26 28.16
N ALA A 402 -3.27 -8.37 28.58
CA ALA A 402 -3.60 -9.01 29.86
C ALA A 402 -3.30 -8.12 31.07
N ALA A 403 -2.25 -7.31 31.01
CA ALA A 403 -1.92 -6.37 32.08
C ALA A 403 -2.85 -5.14 32.15
N MET A 404 -3.71 -4.92 31.17
CA MET A 404 -4.71 -3.83 31.14
C MET A 404 -6.09 -4.26 31.68
N GLN A 405 -6.31 -5.55 31.85
CA GLN A 405 -7.55 -6.15 32.38
C GLN A 405 -7.51 -6.23 33.91
#